data_454d51c1bd51b39ff9d7a39ec462b930
#
_entry.id   454d51c1bd51b39ff9d7a39ec462b930
#
_cell.length_a   1.000
_cell.length_b   1.000
_cell.length_c   1.000
_cell.angle_alpha   90.00
_cell.angle_beta   90.00
_cell.angle_gamma   90.00
#
_symmetry.space_group_name_H-M   'P 1'
#
loop_
_entity.id
_entity.type
_entity.pdbx_description
1 polymer ?
#
loop_
_entity_poly.entity_id
_entity_poly.type
_entity_poly.pdbx_seq_one_letter_code
_entity_poly.pdbx_strand_id
1 'polypeptide(L)'
;MRSRACAAISALLVVIAGDRGLAGGYNANVLKLAAQESGNVEVLPIGKRSAEYFAHHEAELFTQEVLLAADISVGQCFQLARQITEGYRKGEFDAVKLCYTRFDSMMTQTAVSIEVLPLAMEPTEQQKAEARRSQILYKPSSEEVFSAIIPEYVAGVVYGAVCESVASELAARRTAMDAATKNAGEMIDHLNLYYNRARQAAITQEITEIVAGAEI
;
A
#
# COMPACT_ATOMS: atom_id res chain seq x y z
N MET A 1 22.09 11.02 -28.33
CA MET A 1 21.98 9.57 -28.61
C MET A 1 22.94 8.84 -27.68
N ARG A 2 22.48 8.40 -26.51
CA ARG A 2 23.27 7.52 -25.62
C ARG A 2 23.12 6.11 -26.16
N SER A 3 24.23 5.48 -26.49
CA SER A 3 24.34 4.08 -26.93
C SER A 3 23.72 3.18 -25.86
N ARG A 4 22.58 2.53 -26.20
CA ARG A 4 21.94 1.48 -25.39
C ARG A 4 22.75 0.18 -25.51
N ALA A 5 23.91 0.12 -24.86
CA ALA A 5 24.61 -1.13 -24.65
C ALA A 5 24.30 -1.60 -23.23
N CYS A 6 23.43 -2.60 -23.11
CA CYS A 6 23.20 -3.41 -21.88
C CYS A 6 22.92 -2.61 -20.59
N ALA A 7 22.07 -1.57 -20.65
CA ALA A 7 21.58 -0.91 -19.44
C ALA A 7 20.53 -1.81 -18.79
N ALA A 8 20.66 -2.07 -17.49
CA ALA A 8 19.61 -2.70 -16.70
C ALA A 8 18.28 -1.94 -16.91
N ILE A 9 17.19 -2.67 -17.09
CA ILE A 9 15.86 -2.09 -17.25
C ILE A 9 15.59 -1.15 -16.08
N SER A 10 15.41 0.12 -16.39
CA SER A 10 15.02 1.13 -15.39
C SER A 10 13.51 1.11 -15.21
N ALA A 11 13.02 0.97 -13.99
CA ALA A 11 11.60 0.91 -13.71
C ALA A 11 11.18 2.01 -12.74
N LEU A 12 10.02 2.61 -12.97
CA LEU A 12 9.34 3.45 -11.99
C LEU A 12 8.41 2.57 -11.14
N LEU A 13 8.62 2.58 -9.83
CA LEU A 13 7.82 1.83 -8.88
C LEU A 13 6.90 2.77 -8.10
N VAL A 14 5.61 2.74 -8.39
CA VAL A 14 4.59 3.46 -7.61
C VAL A 14 4.21 2.59 -6.41
N VAL A 15 4.44 3.08 -5.19
CA VAL A 15 4.19 2.31 -3.96
C VAL A 15 3.15 3.01 -3.10
N ILE A 16 1.99 2.36 -2.93
CA ILE A 16 0.89 2.87 -2.12
C ILE A 16 0.92 2.18 -0.76
N ALA A 17 1.18 2.97 0.30
CA ALA A 17 1.07 2.54 1.69
C ALA A 17 0.20 3.50 2.49
N GLY A 18 -0.08 3.18 3.75
CA GLY A 18 -0.92 4.00 4.61
C GLY A 18 -0.23 5.26 5.12
N ASP A 19 -1.05 6.21 5.56
CA ASP A 19 -0.57 7.43 6.22
C ASP A 19 -0.32 7.21 7.70
N ARG A 20 -0.99 6.23 8.32
CA ARG A 20 -0.96 5.95 9.75
C ARG A 20 -0.51 4.52 10.04
N GLY A 21 -0.13 4.28 11.30
CA GLY A 21 0.15 2.95 11.83
C GLY A 21 -1.09 2.23 12.37
N LEU A 22 -0.84 1.18 13.14
CA LEU A 22 -1.86 0.39 13.84
C LEU A 22 -2.85 -0.34 12.91
N ALA A 23 -2.43 -0.65 11.69
CA ALA A 23 -3.18 -1.40 10.71
C ALA A 23 -2.62 -2.84 10.52
N GLY A 24 -2.19 -3.47 11.61
CA GLY A 24 -1.59 -4.82 11.56
C GLY A 24 -0.37 -4.87 10.61
N GLY A 25 -0.33 -5.87 9.75
CA GLY A 25 0.75 -6.08 8.77
C GLY A 25 0.61 -5.30 7.46
N TYR A 26 -0.44 -4.50 7.27
CA TYR A 26 -0.76 -3.81 6.02
C TYR A 26 0.44 -3.08 5.40
N ASN A 27 1.04 -2.12 6.12
CA ASN A 27 2.19 -1.36 5.62
C ASN A 27 3.41 -2.25 5.39
N ALA A 28 3.71 -3.15 6.33
CA ALA A 28 4.88 -4.02 6.24
C ALA A 28 4.82 -4.95 5.02
N ASN A 29 3.65 -5.47 4.68
CA ASN A 29 3.47 -6.40 3.57
C ASN A 29 3.72 -5.71 2.22
N VAL A 30 3.14 -4.53 1.96
CA VAL A 30 3.33 -3.82 0.70
C VAL A 30 4.75 -3.28 0.55
N LEU A 31 5.36 -2.77 1.64
CA LEU A 31 6.74 -2.28 1.62
C LEU A 31 7.74 -3.42 1.40
N LYS A 32 7.50 -4.60 2.02
CA LYS A 32 8.30 -5.79 1.79
C LYS A 32 8.21 -6.27 0.34
N LEU A 33 7.02 -6.25 -0.25
CA LEU A 33 6.81 -6.58 -1.66
C LEU A 33 7.57 -5.62 -2.57
N ALA A 34 7.45 -4.32 -2.33
CA ALA A 34 8.15 -3.28 -3.09
C ALA A 34 9.68 -3.40 -2.97
N ALA A 35 10.20 -3.74 -1.80
CA ALA A 35 11.63 -3.96 -1.57
C ALA A 35 12.20 -5.21 -2.29
N GLN A 36 11.34 -6.14 -2.72
CA GLN A 36 11.75 -7.32 -3.50
C GLN A 36 11.95 -7.01 -4.99
N GLU A 37 11.44 -5.88 -5.47
CA GLU A 37 11.68 -5.43 -6.85
C GLU A 37 13.17 -5.07 -6.98
N SER A 38 13.90 -5.86 -7.75
CA SER A 38 15.35 -5.70 -7.94
C SER A 38 15.65 -4.96 -9.24
N GLY A 39 16.63 -4.03 -9.20
CA GLY A 39 17.10 -3.31 -10.37
C GLY A 39 17.35 -1.83 -10.11
N ASN A 40 17.59 -1.07 -11.16
CA ASN A 40 17.63 0.39 -11.10
C ASN A 40 16.18 0.91 -11.06
N VAL A 41 15.70 1.19 -9.86
CA VAL A 41 14.28 1.51 -9.61
C VAL A 41 14.18 2.90 -9.00
N GLU A 42 13.44 3.78 -9.67
CA GLU A 42 13.01 5.05 -9.13
C GLU A 42 11.64 4.85 -8.45
N VAL A 43 11.42 5.45 -7.27
CA VAL A 43 10.22 5.19 -6.47
C VAL A 43 9.34 6.43 -6.39
N LEU A 44 8.04 6.26 -6.69
CA LEU A 44 6.99 7.23 -6.43
C LEU A 44 6.17 6.77 -5.21
N PRO A 45 6.46 7.31 -4.01
CA PRO A 45 5.73 6.92 -2.82
C PRO A 45 4.39 7.66 -2.72
N ILE A 46 3.31 6.92 -2.47
CA ILE A 46 1.99 7.44 -2.10
C ILE A 46 1.67 6.96 -0.69
N GLY A 47 1.39 7.89 0.21
CA GLY A 47 1.20 7.64 1.64
C GLY A 47 2.48 7.93 2.45
N LYS A 48 2.26 8.44 3.66
CA LYS A 48 3.34 8.88 4.54
C LYS A 48 4.33 7.75 4.87
N ARG A 49 3.82 6.52 5.09
CA ARG A 49 4.65 5.38 5.47
C ARG A 49 5.55 4.88 4.34
N SER A 50 5.10 4.98 3.08
CA SER A 50 5.97 4.67 1.93
C SER A 50 7.06 5.73 1.77
N ALA A 51 6.71 7.01 1.89
CA ALA A 51 7.68 8.10 1.80
C ALA A 51 8.77 8.01 2.89
N GLU A 52 8.39 7.79 4.15
CA GLU A 52 9.31 7.59 5.26
C GLU A 52 10.24 6.37 5.05
N TYR A 53 9.69 5.25 4.59
CA TYR A 53 10.43 4.03 4.36
C TYR A 53 11.51 4.21 3.30
N PHE A 54 11.16 4.72 2.13
CA PHE A 54 12.09 4.86 1.02
C PHE A 54 13.09 6.00 1.23
N ALA A 55 12.72 7.07 1.92
CA ALA A 55 13.66 8.10 2.33
C ALA A 55 14.72 7.57 3.31
N HIS A 56 14.34 6.68 4.23
CA HIS A 56 15.28 6.05 5.17
C HIS A 56 16.23 5.05 4.47
N HIS A 57 15.80 4.43 3.37
CA HIS A 57 16.61 3.48 2.60
C HIS A 57 17.38 4.14 1.45
N GLU A 58 17.44 5.49 1.42
CA GLU A 58 18.18 6.26 0.39
C GLU A 58 17.79 5.89 -1.05
N ALA A 59 16.51 5.52 -1.26
CA ALA A 59 16.01 5.20 -2.58
C ALA A 59 15.89 6.46 -3.44
N GLU A 60 16.10 6.32 -4.74
CA GLU A 60 15.89 7.41 -5.69
C GLU A 60 14.38 7.70 -5.80
N LEU A 61 13.97 8.92 -5.42
CA LEU A 61 12.57 9.30 -5.38
C LEU A 61 12.20 10.13 -6.61
N PHE A 62 11.13 9.73 -7.29
CA PHE A 62 10.56 10.44 -8.44
C PHE A 62 10.02 11.83 -8.07
N THR A 63 9.52 11.99 -6.84
CA THR A 63 9.10 13.28 -6.30
C THR A 63 9.48 13.39 -4.83
N GLN A 64 9.78 14.62 -4.40
CA GLN A 64 10.01 14.93 -2.98
C GLN A 64 8.71 15.33 -2.25
N GLU A 65 7.61 15.48 -2.99
CA GLU A 65 6.31 15.80 -2.42
C GLU A 65 5.70 14.58 -1.75
N VAL A 66 5.28 14.74 -0.50
CA VAL A 66 4.61 13.67 0.24
C VAL A 66 3.12 13.69 -0.08
N LEU A 67 2.68 12.72 -0.85
CA LEU A 67 1.27 12.53 -1.19
C LEU A 67 0.61 11.66 -0.12
N LEU A 68 -0.48 12.15 0.49
CA LEU A 68 -1.25 11.37 1.46
C LEU A 68 -2.22 10.44 0.71
N ALA A 69 -2.22 9.15 1.07
CA ALA A 69 -3.05 8.17 0.38
C ALA A 69 -4.56 8.40 0.63
N ALA A 70 -4.92 8.85 1.85
CA ALA A 70 -6.31 9.10 2.21
C ALA A 70 -6.90 10.37 1.58
N ASP A 71 -6.07 11.35 1.25
CA ASP A 71 -6.51 12.69 0.81
C ASP A 71 -6.26 12.94 -0.68
N ILE A 72 -5.66 11.98 -1.39
CA ILE A 72 -5.34 12.15 -2.81
C ILE A 72 -6.60 12.30 -3.66
N SER A 73 -6.68 13.38 -4.41
CA SER A 73 -7.78 13.65 -5.31
C SER A 73 -7.59 13.01 -6.68
N VAL A 74 -8.69 12.79 -7.40
CA VAL A 74 -8.65 12.34 -8.81
C VAL A 74 -7.78 13.26 -9.66
N GLY A 75 -7.87 14.59 -9.44
CA GLY A 75 -7.07 15.57 -10.17
C GLY A 75 -5.57 15.42 -9.97
N GLN A 76 -5.12 15.10 -8.74
CA GLN A 76 -3.71 14.81 -8.45
C GLN A 76 -3.27 13.50 -9.12
N CYS A 77 -4.12 12.46 -9.15
CA CYS A 77 -3.82 11.24 -9.89
C CYS A 77 -3.67 11.48 -11.39
N PHE A 78 -4.46 12.39 -11.98
CA PHE A 78 -4.28 12.81 -13.37
C PHE A 78 -2.96 13.55 -13.62
N GLN A 79 -2.55 14.42 -12.70
CA GLN A 79 -1.26 15.12 -12.79
C GLN A 79 -0.10 14.13 -12.72
N LEU A 80 -0.13 13.20 -11.76
CA LEU A 80 0.86 12.13 -11.62
C LEU A 80 0.92 11.24 -12.87
N ALA A 81 -0.23 10.82 -13.37
CA ALA A 81 -0.30 9.98 -14.56
C ALA A 81 0.29 10.66 -15.80
N ARG A 82 0.09 11.96 -15.96
CA ARG A 82 0.73 12.74 -17.02
C ARG A 82 2.24 12.78 -16.87
N GLN A 83 2.76 13.04 -15.67
CA GLN A 83 4.20 13.03 -15.40
C GLN A 83 4.81 11.64 -15.66
N ILE A 84 4.17 10.58 -15.17
CA ILE A 84 4.59 9.19 -15.41
C ILE A 84 4.61 8.88 -16.90
N THR A 85 3.54 9.20 -17.62
CA THR A 85 3.43 8.90 -19.06
C THR A 85 4.44 9.72 -19.87
N GLU A 86 4.73 10.96 -19.46
CA GLU A 86 5.71 11.80 -20.13
C GLU A 86 7.14 11.30 -19.89
N GLY A 87 7.51 10.90 -18.65
CA GLY A 87 8.78 10.28 -18.34
C GLY A 87 8.98 8.98 -19.12
N TYR A 88 7.97 8.12 -19.19
CA TYR A 88 7.98 6.90 -19.97
C TYR A 88 8.23 7.19 -21.48
N ARG A 89 7.55 8.19 -22.05
CA ARG A 89 7.75 8.62 -23.45
C ARG A 89 9.15 9.15 -23.72
N LYS A 90 9.73 9.87 -22.76
CA LYS A 90 11.12 10.38 -22.86
C LYS A 90 12.15 9.26 -22.70
N GLY A 91 11.75 8.07 -22.23
CA GLY A 91 12.64 6.94 -21.97
C GLY A 91 13.48 7.14 -20.70
N GLU A 92 12.93 7.84 -19.71
CA GLU A 92 13.54 7.99 -18.39
C GLU A 92 13.50 6.63 -17.65
N PHE A 93 12.44 5.85 -17.86
CA PHE A 93 12.28 4.47 -17.42
C PHE A 93 11.58 3.62 -18.49
N ASP A 94 11.82 2.31 -18.45
CA ASP A 94 11.34 1.34 -19.44
C ASP A 94 10.06 0.61 -18.99
N ALA A 95 9.75 0.64 -17.70
CA ALA A 95 8.57 0.01 -17.11
C ALA A 95 7.99 0.85 -15.98
N VAL A 96 6.69 0.73 -15.76
CA VAL A 96 5.97 1.32 -14.60
C VAL A 96 5.24 0.21 -13.88
N LYS A 97 5.59 -0.01 -12.62
CA LYS A 97 4.96 -0.98 -11.75
C LYS A 97 4.24 -0.30 -10.61
N LEU A 98 3.15 -0.88 -10.17
CA LEU A 98 2.31 -0.37 -9.08
C LEU A 98 2.20 -1.42 -7.99
N CYS A 99 2.77 -1.11 -6.81
CA CYS A 99 2.67 -1.93 -5.61
C CYS A 99 1.62 -1.36 -4.68
N TYR A 100 0.57 -2.13 -4.41
CA TYR A 100 -0.53 -1.71 -3.57
C TYR A 100 -1.17 -2.90 -2.84
N THR A 101 -2.11 -2.64 -1.95
CA THR A 101 -2.86 -3.71 -1.28
C THR A 101 -4.25 -3.82 -1.85
N ARG A 102 -4.53 -4.93 -2.54
CA ARG A 102 -5.84 -5.27 -3.09
C ARG A 102 -6.79 -5.64 -1.97
N PHE A 103 -8.01 -5.13 -2.05
CA PHE A 103 -9.07 -5.43 -1.11
C PHE A 103 -9.87 -6.66 -1.59
N ASP A 104 -9.56 -7.83 -1.05
CA ASP A 104 -10.31 -9.06 -1.36
C ASP A 104 -11.56 -9.19 -0.46
N SER A 105 -11.42 -8.90 0.84
CA SER A 105 -12.50 -8.88 1.83
C SER A 105 -12.07 -8.15 3.10
N MET A 106 -13.02 -7.95 4.04
CA MET A 106 -12.71 -7.41 5.37
C MET A 106 -11.68 -8.23 6.15
N MET A 107 -11.59 -9.53 5.88
CA MET A 107 -10.67 -10.45 6.56
C MET A 107 -9.36 -10.65 5.79
N THR A 108 -9.37 -10.43 4.48
CA THR A 108 -8.23 -10.73 3.60
C THR A 108 -7.90 -9.53 2.75
N GLN A 109 -6.68 -9.04 2.88
CA GLN A 109 -6.09 -7.99 2.06
C GLN A 109 -4.74 -8.51 1.55
N THR A 110 -4.51 -8.41 0.24
CA THR A 110 -3.34 -9.00 -0.41
C THR A 110 -2.47 -7.91 -1.02
N ALA A 111 -1.21 -7.82 -0.61
CA ALA A 111 -0.25 -6.95 -1.28
C ALA A 111 0.08 -7.54 -2.66
N VAL A 112 -0.04 -6.71 -3.70
CA VAL A 112 0.17 -7.09 -5.10
C VAL A 112 1.04 -6.07 -5.82
N SER A 113 1.79 -6.56 -6.81
CA SER A 113 2.53 -5.73 -7.77
C SER A 113 1.94 -5.99 -9.16
N ILE A 114 1.54 -4.93 -9.84
CA ILE A 114 1.03 -5.00 -11.21
C ILE A 114 1.88 -4.13 -12.13
N GLU A 115 2.09 -4.58 -13.35
CA GLU A 115 2.72 -3.79 -14.39
C GLU A 115 1.68 -2.92 -15.08
N VAL A 116 1.90 -1.60 -15.05
CA VAL A 116 0.99 -0.61 -15.64
C VAL A 116 1.45 -0.21 -17.04
N LEU A 117 2.75 -0.07 -17.23
CA LEU A 117 3.39 0.17 -18.51
C LEU A 117 4.66 -0.72 -18.64
N PRO A 118 4.93 -1.28 -19.85
CA PRO A 118 4.15 -1.22 -21.08
C PRO A 118 2.80 -1.92 -20.96
N LEU A 119 1.83 -1.49 -21.77
CA LEU A 119 0.53 -2.17 -21.87
C LEU A 119 0.71 -3.49 -22.63
N ALA A 120 0.93 -4.57 -21.91
CA ALA A 120 0.97 -5.92 -22.47
C ALA A 120 -0.47 -6.43 -22.64
N MET A 121 -1.08 -6.15 -23.78
CA MET A 121 -2.35 -6.78 -24.14
C MET A 121 -2.05 -7.95 -25.08
N GLU A 122 -2.16 -9.18 -24.57
CA GLU A 122 -2.29 -10.36 -25.43
C GLU A 122 -3.77 -10.51 -25.83
N PRO A 123 -4.16 -10.10 -27.04
CA PRO A 123 -5.55 -10.21 -27.45
C PRO A 123 -5.92 -11.69 -27.59
N THR A 124 -7.00 -12.07 -26.95
CA THR A 124 -7.60 -13.40 -27.09
C THR A 124 -7.95 -13.66 -28.57
N GLU A 125 -7.93 -14.92 -29.01
CA GLU A 125 -8.26 -15.27 -30.42
C GLU A 125 -9.64 -14.76 -30.84
N GLN A 126 -10.60 -14.68 -29.93
CA GLN A 126 -11.92 -14.07 -30.17
C GLN A 126 -11.80 -12.57 -30.44
N GLN A 127 -11.01 -11.83 -29.65
CA GLN A 127 -10.76 -10.39 -29.86
C GLN A 127 -10.02 -10.12 -31.16
N LYS A 128 -9.07 -10.99 -31.56
CA LYS A 128 -8.41 -10.91 -32.87
C LYS A 128 -9.40 -11.12 -34.03
N ALA A 129 -10.35 -12.04 -33.85
CA ALA A 129 -11.38 -12.30 -34.88
C ALA A 129 -12.38 -11.14 -35.00
N GLU A 130 -12.78 -10.53 -33.89
CA GLU A 130 -13.64 -9.34 -33.85
C GLU A 130 -12.94 -8.10 -34.38
N ALA A 131 -11.67 -7.87 -34.03
CA ALA A 131 -10.87 -6.77 -34.56
C ALA A 131 -10.68 -6.85 -36.10
N ARG A 132 -10.67 -8.06 -36.66
CA ARG A 132 -10.64 -8.24 -38.11
C ARG A 132 -11.98 -7.90 -38.80
N ARG A 133 -13.11 -7.94 -38.06
CA ARG A 133 -14.45 -7.67 -38.57
C ARG A 133 -14.89 -6.21 -38.42
N SER A 134 -14.34 -5.51 -37.39
CA SER A 134 -14.66 -4.11 -37.11
C SER A 134 -13.45 -3.23 -37.45
N GLN A 135 -13.51 -2.45 -38.50
CA GLN A 135 -12.55 -1.38 -38.74
C GLN A 135 -12.92 -0.19 -37.86
N ILE A 136 -12.16 -0.02 -36.77
CA ILE A 136 -12.28 1.18 -35.92
C ILE A 136 -11.51 2.30 -36.64
N LEU A 137 -12.20 3.37 -37.00
CA LEU A 137 -11.59 4.55 -37.57
C LEU A 137 -11.23 5.55 -36.50
N TYR A 138 -9.93 5.73 -36.26
CA TYR A 138 -9.42 6.74 -35.32
C TYR A 138 -9.31 8.10 -36.01
N LYS A 139 -9.79 9.17 -35.36
CA LYS A 139 -9.68 10.54 -35.84
C LYS A 139 -9.08 11.43 -34.76
N PRO A 140 -8.03 12.22 -35.00
CA PRO A 140 -7.40 12.43 -36.33
C PRO A 140 -6.47 11.26 -36.74
N SER A 141 -5.80 10.59 -35.76
CA SER A 141 -4.94 9.44 -35.99
C SER A 141 -4.99 8.49 -34.75
N SER A 142 -4.61 7.23 -34.92
CA SER A 142 -4.52 6.29 -33.83
C SER A 142 -3.50 6.75 -32.77
N GLU A 143 -2.39 7.32 -33.21
CA GLU A 143 -1.29 7.77 -32.35
C GLU A 143 -1.71 8.92 -31.42
N GLU A 144 -2.46 9.89 -31.94
CA GLU A 144 -2.99 11.01 -31.16
C GLU A 144 -4.06 10.56 -30.17
N VAL A 145 -4.95 9.65 -30.59
CA VAL A 145 -5.99 9.07 -29.72
C VAL A 145 -5.37 8.28 -28.58
N PHE A 146 -4.39 7.40 -28.84
CA PHE A 146 -3.71 6.67 -27.78
C PHE A 146 -2.89 7.59 -26.86
N SER A 147 -2.25 8.60 -27.40
CA SER A 147 -1.51 9.60 -26.59
C SER A 147 -2.42 10.37 -25.63
N ALA A 148 -3.70 10.54 -25.95
CA ALA A 148 -4.68 11.16 -25.08
C ALA A 148 -5.26 10.18 -24.04
N ILE A 149 -5.51 8.92 -24.42
CA ILE A 149 -6.18 7.94 -23.57
C ILE A 149 -5.23 7.32 -22.52
N ILE A 150 -3.95 7.08 -22.87
CA ILE A 150 -3.02 6.41 -21.97
C ILE A 150 -2.87 7.12 -20.62
N PRO A 151 -2.69 8.45 -20.54
CA PRO A 151 -2.61 9.14 -19.25
C PRO A 151 -3.89 8.99 -18.40
N GLU A 152 -5.06 8.98 -19.05
CA GLU A 152 -6.34 8.80 -18.35
C GLU A 152 -6.49 7.38 -17.81
N TYR A 153 -6.08 6.38 -18.58
CA TYR A 153 -6.01 4.99 -18.14
C TYR A 153 -5.09 4.83 -16.92
N VAL A 154 -3.86 5.34 -16.99
CA VAL A 154 -2.89 5.29 -15.89
C VAL A 154 -3.46 5.98 -14.64
N ALA A 155 -4.09 7.16 -14.79
CA ALA A 155 -4.74 7.87 -13.69
C ALA A 155 -5.85 7.04 -13.05
N GLY A 156 -6.68 6.39 -13.86
CA GLY A 156 -7.75 5.51 -13.38
C GLY A 156 -7.23 4.31 -12.61
N VAL A 157 -6.17 3.65 -13.11
CA VAL A 157 -5.52 2.52 -12.43
C VAL A 157 -4.90 2.95 -11.09
N VAL A 158 -4.15 4.04 -11.07
CA VAL A 158 -3.53 4.57 -9.83
C VAL A 158 -4.61 4.96 -8.82
N TYR A 159 -5.64 5.69 -9.23
CA TYR A 159 -6.72 6.09 -8.34
C TYR A 159 -7.51 4.87 -7.80
N GLY A 160 -7.82 3.90 -8.65
CA GLY A 160 -8.46 2.65 -8.23
C GLY A 160 -7.63 1.90 -7.18
N ALA A 161 -6.33 1.78 -7.41
CA ALA A 161 -5.41 1.14 -6.47
C ALA A 161 -5.30 1.92 -5.14
N VAL A 162 -5.34 3.25 -5.16
CA VAL A 162 -5.40 4.07 -3.93
C VAL A 162 -6.69 3.77 -3.15
N CYS A 163 -7.84 3.75 -3.82
CA CYS A 163 -9.12 3.45 -3.16
C CYS A 163 -9.13 2.06 -2.53
N GLU A 164 -8.63 1.03 -3.23
CA GLU A 164 -8.48 -0.33 -2.69
C GLU A 164 -7.51 -0.37 -1.51
N SER A 165 -6.38 0.32 -1.60
CA SER A 165 -5.39 0.40 -0.54
C SER A 165 -5.93 1.07 0.72
N VAL A 166 -6.66 2.17 0.59
CA VAL A 166 -7.29 2.88 1.72
C VAL A 166 -8.37 1.99 2.37
N ALA A 167 -9.20 1.33 1.57
CA ALA A 167 -10.18 0.37 2.08
C ALA A 167 -9.51 -0.78 2.84
N SER A 168 -8.42 -1.32 2.30
CA SER A 168 -7.62 -2.38 2.91
C SER A 168 -6.97 -1.92 4.22
N GLU A 169 -6.44 -0.71 4.27
CA GLU A 169 -5.88 -0.11 5.49
C GLU A 169 -6.92 0.01 6.60
N LEU A 170 -8.11 0.50 6.26
CA LEU A 170 -9.21 0.65 7.22
C LEU A 170 -9.70 -0.70 7.75
N ALA A 171 -9.82 -1.71 6.87
CA ALA A 171 -10.20 -3.06 7.24
C ALA A 171 -9.17 -3.72 8.17
N ALA A 172 -7.88 -3.65 7.80
CA ALA A 172 -6.77 -4.17 8.60
C ALA A 172 -6.69 -3.49 9.98
N ARG A 173 -6.87 -2.16 10.01
CA ARG A 173 -6.90 -1.39 11.27
C ARG A 173 -8.05 -1.83 12.16
N ARG A 174 -9.27 -1.97 11.61
CA ARG A 174 -10.42 -2.45 12.37
C ARG A 174 -10.14 -3.81 13.00
N THR A 175 -9.69 -4.77 12.22
CA THR A 175 -9.36 -6.11 12.72
C THR A 175 -8.27 -6.07 13.81
N ALA A 176 -7.24 -5.26 13.63
CA ALA A 176 -6.17 -5.09 14.63
C ALA A 176 -6.70 -4.45 15.93
N MET A 177 -7.59 -3.46 15.83
CA MET A 177 -8.18 -2.80 17.01
C MET A 177 -9.18 -3.70 17.73
N ASP A 178 -9.98 -4.48 17.02
CA ASP A 178 -10.89 -5.47 17.62
C ASP A 178 -10.09 -6.52 18.43
N ALA A 179 -8.99 -7.04 17.86
CA ALA A 179 -8.09 -7.96 18.56
C ALA A 179 -7.42 -7.30 19.77
N ALA A 180 -6.94 -6.06 19.64
CA ALA A 180 -6.33 -5.32 20.74
C ALA A 180 -7.31 -5.08 21.89
N THR A 181 -8.57 -4.72 21.59
CA THR A 181 -9.63 -4.51 22.58
C THR A 181 -9.94 -5.80 23.35
N LYS A 182 -10.04 -6.94 22.64
CA LYS A 182 -10.25 -8.24 23.27
C LYS A 182 -9.10 -8.60 24.22
N ASN A 183 -7.86 -8.49 23.74
CA ASN A 183 -6.67 -8.77 24.54
C ASN A 183 -6.58 -7.86 25.78
N ALA A 184 -6.93 -6.58 25.66
CA ALA A 184 -6.97 -5.65 26.78
C ALA A 184 -8.04 -6.06 27.81
N GLY A 185 -9.22 -6.51 27.39
CA GLY A 185 -10.25 -7.05 28.27
C GLY A 185 -9.76 -8.25 29.07
N GLU A 186 -9.17 -9.24 28.40
CA GLU A 186 -8.58 -10.42 29.04
C GLU A 186 -7.48 -10.04 30.06
N MET A 187 -6.66 -9.06 29.74
CA MET A 187 -5.62 -8.56 30.65
C MET A 187 -6.22 -7.87 31.89
N ILE A 188 -7.28 -7.09 31.72
CA ILE A 188 -8.00 -6.44 32.83
C ILE A 188 -8.58 -7.50 33.77
N ASP A 189 -9.22 -8.53 33.24
CA ASP A 189 -9.79 -9.62 34.05
C ASP A 189 -8.70 -10.36 34.84
N HIS A 190 -7.58 -10.64 34.19
CA HIS A 190 -6.43 -11.27 34.83
C HIS A 190 -5.86 -10.40 35.95
N LEU A 191 -5.69 -9.09 35.73
CA LEU A 191 -5.20 -8.14 36.73
C LEU A 191 -6.17 -8.00 37.89
N ASN A 192 -7.49 -7.99 37.65
CA ASN A 192 -8.50 -7.97 38.69
C ASN A 192 -8.42 -9.22 39.61
N LEU A 193 -8.22 -10.39 39.00
CA LEU A 193 -8.02 -11.62 39.74
C LEU A 193 -6.78 -11.57 40.61
N TYR A 194 -5.68 -11.06 40.06
CA TYR A 194 -4.40 -10.93 40.76
C TYR A 194 -4.51 -9.93 41.94
N TYR A 195 -5.15 -8.78 41.69
CA TYR A 195 -5.43 -7.77 42.71
C TYR A 195 -6.24 -8.33 43.88
N ASN A 196 -7.34 -9.04 43.55
CA ASN A 196 -8.20 -9.63 44.58
C ASN A 196 -7.46 -10.69 45.44
N ARG A 197 -6.62 -11.52 44.81
CA ARG A 197 -5.75 -12.48 45.54
C ARG A 197 -4.75 -11.78 46.44
N ALA A 198 -4.07 -10.75 45.95
CA ALA A 198 -3.10 -9.99 46.73
C ALA A 198 -3.78 -9.28 47.92
N ARG A 199 -4.96 -8.66 47.67
CA ARG A 199 -5.76 -8.02 48.70
C ARG A 199 -6.16 -9.01 49.81
N GLN A 200 -6.68 -10.19 49.45
CA GLN A 200 -7.05 -11.24 50.41
C GLN A 200 -5.85 -11.71 51.19
N ALA A 201 -4.69 -11.92 50.56
CA ALA A 201 -3.47 -12.31 51.24
C ALA A 201 -3.01 -11.24 52.26
N ALA A 202 -3.04 -9.96 51.89
CA ALA A 202 -2.68 -8.85 52.76
C ALA A 202 -3.63 -8.76 53.98
N ILE A 203 -4.94 -8.85 53.75
CA ILE A 203 -5.94 -8.86 54.85
C ILE A 203 -5.71 -10.04 55.78
N THR A 204 -5.48 -11.23 55.20
CA THR A 204 -5.20 -12.44 56.03
C THR A 204 -3.94 -12.29 56.85
N GLN A 205 -2.88 -11.71 56.29
CA GLN A 205 -1.64 -11.44 56.97
C GLN A 205 -1.86 -10.45 58.13
N GLU A 206 -2.53 -9.32 57.89
CA GLU A 206 -2.87 -8.34 58.92
C GLU A 206 -3.67 -8.95 60.07
N ILE A 207 -4.69 -9.76 59.78
CA ILE A 207 -5.48 -10.47 60.79
C ILE A 207 -4.58 -11.42 61.59
N THR A 208 -3.71 -12.17 60.93
CA THR A 208 -2.80 -13.10 61.60
C THR A 208 -1.82 -12.37 62.50
N GLU A 209 -1.29 -11.23 62.08
CA GLU A 209 -0.40 -10.41 62.92
C GLU A 209 -1.11 -9.82 64.14
N ILE A 210 -2.36 -9.36 63.99
CA ILE A 210 -3.18 -8.86 65.11
C ILE A 210 -3.49 -9.98 66.09
N VAL A 211 -3.87 -11.16 65.63
CA VAL A 211 -4.17 -12.29 66.51
C VAL A 211 -2.89 -12.76 67.27
N ALA A 212 -1.77 -12.88 66.59
CA ALA A 212 -0.48 -13.24 67.22
C ALA A 212 -0.01 -12.21 68.20
N GLY A 213 -0.29 -10.90 67.96
CA GLY A 213 0.03 -9.83 68.92
C GLY A 213 -0.92 -9.73 70.14
N ALA A 214 -2.11 -10.36 70.05
CA ALA A 214 -3.07 -10.40 71.14
C ALA A 214 -2.91 -11.61 72.13
N GLU A 215 -2.11 -12.58 71.71
CA GLU A 215 -1.78 -13.76 72.59
C GLU A 215 -0.56 -13.54 73.51
N ILE A 216 0.01 -12.32 73.56
CA ILE A 216 1.05 -11.89 74.51
C ILE A 216 0.43 -10.95 75.53
#